data_b5e5e818d37231336cb1ed2fa627375e
#
_entry.id   b5e5e818d37231336cb1ed2fa627375e
#
_cell.length_a   1.000
_cell.length_b   1.000
_cell.length_c   1.000
_cell.angle_alpha   90.00
_cell.angle_beta   90.00
_cell.angle_gamma   90.00
#
_symmetry.space_group_name_H-M   'P 1'
#
loop_
_entity.id
_entity.type
_entity.pdbx_description
1 polymer ?
#
loop_
_entity_poly.entity_id
_entity_poly.type
_entity_poly.pdbx_seq_one_letter_code
_entity_poly.pdbx_strand_id
1 'polypeptide(L)'
;MREKPKGATEFLGYETKRLHSLFTKAPSVGDFIIHPQVLEVMDSALLPWCDSYRLSTNSITAIGPQETSQMLHRGDSLYPLPHPTERNALCSVFWALTDFTESNGATRVVPGSHLWDDERVAEEHEAISVVMPKGSFGVMVGAMWHGGGTNTTSDEWRVMMLAGYSLGWLRQEQNMYLAVPPERAREMPERLARVIGYNVHKPFLGWAADIQDPYDVITGSDASLMGGEDHFAEDTGGFDQAKSVRRA
;
A
#
# COMPACT_ATOMS: atom_id res chain seq x y z
N MET A 1 -6.78 -23.85 -15.19
CA MET A 1 -6.47 -23.01 -13.98
C MET A 1 -7.21 -23.62 -12.80
N ARG A 2 -6.53 -23.89 -11.68
CA ARG A 2 -7.26 -24.23 -10.46
C ARG A 2 -8.15 -23.05 -10.09
N GLU A 3 -9.42 -23.29 -9.81
CA GLU A 3 -10.31 -22.25 -9.33
C GLU A 3 -9.70 -21.61 -8.07
N LYS A 4 -9.57 -20.29 -8.11
CA LYS A 4 -9.10 -19.55 -6.94
C LYS A 4 -10.24 -19.50 -5.94
N PRO A 5 -9.97 -19.66 -4.63
CA PRO A 5 -11.02 -19.60 -3.64
C PRO A 5 -11.72 -18.24 -3.70
N LYS A 6 -13.04 -18.24 -3.68
CA LYS A 6 -13.87 -17.06 -3.46
C LYS A 6 -13.75 -16.64 -1.99
N GLY A 7 -14.09 -15.41 -1.68
CA GLY A 7 -14.17 -14.94 -0.31
C GLY A 7 -15.23 -15.74 0.47
N ALA A 8 -15.00 -15.87 1.77
CA ALA A 8 -15.87 -16.65 2.65
C ALA A 8 -16.67 -15.76 3.63
N THR A 9 -16.58 -14.45 3.51
CA THR A 9 -17.26 -13.48 4.37
C THR A 9 -17.83 -12.35 3.54
N GLU A 10 -18.80 -11.63 4.09
CA GLU A 10 -19.37 -10.42 3.47
C GLU A 10 -18.28 -9.38 3.13
N PHE A 11 -17.32 -9.17 4.02
CA PHE A 11 -16.20 -8.24 3.77
C PHE A 11 -15.31 -8.69 2.61
N LEU A 12 -15.06 -9.99 2.47
CA LEU A 12 -14.24 -10.53 1.39
C LEU A 12 -15.00 -10.71 0.08
N GLY A 13 -16.33 -10.73 0.13
CA GLY A 13 -17.22 -10.99 -1.00
C GLY A 13 -17.30 -12.48 -1.37
N TYR A 14 -18.49 -12.96 -1.66
CA TYR A 14 -18.72 -14.38 -1.95
C TYR A 14 -18.42 -14.73 -3.41
N GLU A 15 -18.58 -13.80 -4.33
CA GLU A 15 -18.23 -13.92 -5.76
C GLU A 15 -16.92 -13.17 -6.10
N THR A 16 -16.16 -12.77 -5.10
CA THR A 16 -14.89 -12.05 -5.26
C THR A 16 -13.70 -13.01 -5.12
N LYS A 17 -12.79 -12.98 -6.09
CA LYS A 17 -11.54 -13.75 -6.10
C LYS A 17 -10.36 -12.84 -5.77
N ARG A 18 -9.45 -13.31 -4.92
CA ARG A 18 -8.22 -12.59 -4.55
C ARG A 18 -6.98 -13.40 -4.87
N LEU A 19 -5.95 -12.71 -5.33
CA LEU A 19 -4.63 -13.28 -5.56
C LEU A 19 -3.60 -12.47 -4.78
N HIS A 20 -2.96 -13.11 -3.82
CA HIS A 20 -1.87 -12.57 -3.03
C HIS A 20 -0.52 -13.15 -3.48
N SER A 21 0.57 -12.67 -2.89
CA SER A 21 1.95 -13.09 -3.21
C SER A 21 2.26 -12.90 -4.69
N LEU A 22 2.01 -11.70 -5.21
CA LEU A 22 2.08 -11.42 -6.65
C LEU A 22 3.48 -11.58 -7.20
N PHE A 23 4.52 -11.20 -6.46
CA PHE A 23 5.91 -11.31 -6.92
C PHE A 23 6.34 -12.73 -7.29
N THR A 24 5.74 -13.76 -6.67
CA THR A 24 6.00 -15.15 -7.03
C THR A 24 5.21 -15.64 -8.22
N LYS A 25 4.12 -14.96 -8.59
CA LYS A 25 3.14 -15.39 -9.60
C LYS A 25 3.20 -14.56 -10.88
N ALA A 26 3.60 -13.31 -10.76
CA ALA A 26 3.69 -12.34 -11.86
C ALA A 26 4.83 -11.35 -11.56
N PRO A 27 6.08 -11.68 -11.90
CA PRO A 27 7.24 -10.80 -11.61
C PRO A 27 7.08 -9.37 -12.16
N SER A 28 6.39 -9.19 -13.28
CA SER A 28 6.08 -7.88 -13.86
C SER A 28 5.23 -6.96 -12.96
N VAL A 29 4.71 -7.46 -11.85
CA VAL A 29 4.04 -6.61 -10.85
C VAL A 29 4.96 -5.52 -10.31
N GLY A 30 6.26 -5.74 -10.31
CA GLY A 30 7.27 -4.75 -9.91
C GLY A 30 7.14 -3.44 -10.68
N ASP A 31 6.88 -3.49 -11.98
CA ASP A 31 6.76 -2.30 -12.83
C ASP A 31 5.57 -1.41 -12.42
N PHE A 32 4.50 -2.00 -11.93
CA PHE A 32 3.35 -1.28 -11.38
C PHE A 32 3.69 -0.65 -10.02
N ILE A 33 4.45 -1.36 -9.19
CA ILE A 33 4.82 -0.89 -7.84
C ILE A 33 5.79 0.29 -7.89
N ILE A 34 6.75 0.27 -8.82
CA ILE A 34 7.72 1.38 -8.96
C ILE A 34 7.44 2.27 -10.16
N HIS A 35 6.19 2.29 -10.65
CA HIS A 35 5.82 3.16 -11.76
C HIS A 35 6.12 4.63 -11.42
N PRO A 36 6.81 5.40 -12.27
CA PRO A 36 7.28 6.75 -11.92
C PRO A 36 6.18 7.68 -11.38
N GLN A 37 5.04 7.73 -12.05
CA GLN A 37 3.91 8.57 -11.60
C GLN A 37 3.33 8.11 -10.26
N VAL A 38 3.34 6.80 -9.97
CA VAL A 38 2.92 6.30 -8.66
C VAL A 38 3.89 6.76 -7.58
N LEU A 39 5.20 6.59 -7.81
CA LEU A 39 6.19 6.99 -6.83
C LEU A 39 6.19 8.50 -6.59
N GLU A 40 6.00 9.33 -7.62
CA GLU A 40 5.86 10.79 -7.50
C GLU A 40 4.70 11.16 -6.53
N VAL A 41 3.55 10.50 -6.65
CA VAL A 41 2.42 10.72 -5.75
C VAL A 41 2.74 10.20 -4.34
N MET A 42 3.39 9.04 -4.21
CA MET A 42 3.79 8.49 -2.91
C MET A 42 4.84 9.38 -2.22
N ASP A 43 5.81 9.88 -2.97
CA ASP A 43 6.81 10.82 -2.47
C ASP A 43 6.13 12.09 -1.88
N SER A 44 5.18 12.66 -2.60
CA SER A 44 4.42 13.82 -2.12
C SER A 44 3.55 13.52 -0.90
N ALA A 45 2.93 12.35 -0.84
CA ALA A 45 1.95 12.02 0.20
C ALA A 45 2.59 11.49 1.50
N LEU A 46 3.71 10.77 1.41
CA LEU A 46 4.28 10.01 2.53
C LEU A 46 5.63 10.54 3.02
N LEU A 47 6.52 11.03 2.14
CA LEU A 47 7.84 11.53 2.56
C LEU A 47 7.82 12.73 3.52
N PRO A 48 6.78 13.58 3.57
CA PRO A 48 6.68 14.58 4.64
C PRO A 48 6.64 13.98 6.07
N TRP A 49 6.35 12.67 6.19
CA TRP A 49 6.10 11.99 7.46
C TRP A 49 7.08 10.85 7.76
N CYS A 50 7.98 10.53 6.84
CA CYS A 50 8.96 9.44 7.00
C CYS A 50 10.17 9.66 6.10
N ASP A 51 11.30 9.09 6.49
CA ASP A 51 12.51 9.09 5.65
C ASP A 51 12.32 8.23 4.38
N SER A 52 11.61 7.13 4.52
CA SER A 52 11.25 6.24 3.42
C SER A 52 9.91 5.57 3.69
N TYR A 53 9.13 5.35 2.66
CA TYR A 53 7.92 4.53 2.71
C TYR A 53 8.19 3.14 2.16
N ARG A 54 7.28 2.21 2.43
CA ARG A 54 7.40 0.83 1.94
C ARG A 54 6.08 0.28 1.45
N LEU A 55 6.16 -0.70 0.55
CA LEU A 55 5.01 -1.49 0.12
C LEU A 55 4.45 -2.26 1.31
N SER A 56 3.24 -1.94 1.73
CA SER A 56 2.56 -2.60 2.85
C SER A 56 1.89 -3.89 2.42
N THR A 57 1.20 -3.85 1.27
CA THR A 57 0.47 -4.99 0.71
C THR A 57 0.35 -4.89 -0.80
N ASN A 58 0.16 -6.02 -1.47
CA ASN A 58 -0.29 -6.05 -2.85
C ASN A 58 -1.18 -7.25 -3.13
N SER A 59 -2.18 -7.04 -3.97
CA SER A 59 -3.11 -8.11 -4.37
C SER A 59 -3.78 -7.81 -5.71
N ILE A 60 -4.28 -8.85 -6.37
CA ILE A 60 -5.30 -8.71 -7.41
C ILE A 60 -6.63 -9.09 -6.80
N THR A 61 -7.63 -8.23 -6.99
CA THR A 61 -9.02 -8.47 -6.59
C THR A 61 -9.90 -8.46 -7.82
N ALA A 62 -10.65 -9.53 -8.01
CA ALA A 62 -11.60 -9.69 -9.10
C ALA A 62 -13.01 -9.85 -8.52
N ILE A 63 -13.84 -8.83 -8.67
CA ILE A 63 -15.26 -8.85 -8.31
C ILE A 63 -16.03 -9.48 -9.44
N GLY A 64 -16.70 -10.60 -9.15
CA GLY A 64 -17.46 -11.36 -10.12
C GLY A 64 -18.90 -10.87 -10.29
N PRO A 65 -19.61 -11.43 -11.29
CA PRO A 65 -21.02 -11.15 -11.52
C PRO A 65 -21.86 -11.40 -10.28
N GLN A 66 -22.84 -10.52 -10.06
CA GLN A 66 -23.81 -10.60 -8.95
C GLN A 66 -23.19 -10.47 -7.54
N GLU A 67 -21.94 -9.98 -7.43
CA GLU A 67 -21.36 -9.68 -6.13
C GLU A 67 -22.03 -8.46 -5.51
N THR A 68 -22.27 -8.52 -4.21
CA THR A 68 -22.77 -7.41 -3.43
C THR A 68 -21.68 -6.38 -3.11
N SER A 69 -22.07 -5.18 -2.75
CA SER A 69 -21.08 -4.16 -2.33
C SER A 69 -20.34 -4.58 -1.07
N GLN A 70 -19.07 -4.28 -1.05
CA GLN A 70 -18.27 -4.37 0.17
C GLN A 70 -18.70 -3.23 1.13
N MET A 71 -18.79 -3.52 2.42
CA MET A 71 -19.02 -2.47 3.42
C MET A 71 -17.95 -1.39 3.33
N LEU A 72 -18.34 -0.13 3.53
CA LEU A 72 -17.41 0.98 3.56
C LEU A 72 -16.48 0.84 4.77
N HIS A 73 -15.20 1.11 4.56
CA HIS A 73 -14.17 1.01 5.59
C HIS A 73 -13.02 1.97 5.29
N ARG A 74 -12.15 2.21 6.27
CA ARG A 74 -10.89 2.93 6.11
C ARG A 74 -9.74 1.94 5.94
N GLY A 75 -8.84 2.19 4.99
CA GLY A 75 -7.71 1.30 4.72
C GLY A 75 -6.65 1.31 5.82
N ASP A 76 -6.52 2.40 6.55
CA ASP A 76 -5.56 2.57 7.64
C ASP A 76 -6.09 2.16 9.02
N SER A 77 -7.32 1.68 9.12
CA SER A 77 -7.91 1.16 10.37
C SER A 77 -7.15 -0.03 10.98
N LEU A 78 -6.23 -0.63 10.22
CA LEU A 78 -5.31 -1.65 10.72
C LEU A 78 -4.22 -1.05 11.64
N TYR A 79 -4.04 0.27 11.63
CA TYR A 79 -3.14 0.98 12.54
C TYR A 79 -3.98 1.72 13.61
N PRO A 80 -3.56 1.71 14.90
CA PRO A 80 -4.31 2.37 15.97
C PRO A 80 -4.03 3.88 15.96
N LEU A 81 -4.45 4.56 14.91
CA LEU A 81 -4.28 5.99 14.72
C LEU A 81 -5.65 6.67 14.82
N PRO A 82 -5.75 7.82 15.52
CA PRO A 82 -6.99 8.58 15.59
C PRO A 82 -7.27 9.30 14.26
N HIS A 83 -8.53 9.59 13.99
CA HIS A 83 -8.94 10.38 12.83
C HIS A 83 -9.59 11.71 13.28
N PRO A 84 -9.45 12.80 12.48
CA PRO A 84 -8.61 12.85 11.28
C PRO A 84 -7.13 12.69 11.63
N THR A 85 -6.39 11.98 10.80
CA THR A 85 -4.94 11.86 10.98
C THR A 85 -4.24 13.11 10.45
N GLU A 86 -3.27 13.64 11.20
CA GLU A 86 -2.39 14.67 10.69
C GLU A 86 -1.42 14.12 9.63
N ARG A 87 -1.22 12.80 9.61
CA ARG A 87 -0.22 12.10 8.80
C ARG A 87 -0.88 11.03 7.95
N ASN A 88 -0.60 11.03 6.67
CA ASN A 88 -0.98 9.91 5.82
C ASN A 88 -0.18 8.68 6.20
N ALA A 89 -0.78 7.77 6.99
CA ALA A 89 -0.11 6.53 7.41
C ALA A 89 0.00 5.50 6.27
N LEU A 90 -0.98 5.53 5.37
CA LEU A 90 -1.15 4.61 4.26
C LEU A 90 -1.72 5.35 3.05
N CYS A 91 -1.19 5.04 1.87
CA CYS A 91 -1.79 5.39 0.59
C CYS A 91 -1.97 4.13 -0.24
N SER A 92 -3.10 3.99 -0.90
CA SER A 92 -3.39 2.85 -1.77
C SER A 92 -3.50 3.28 -3.22
N VAL A 93 -2.85 2.53 -4.09
CA VAL A 93 -2.95 2.64 -5.54
C VAL A 93 -3.77 1.46 -6.04
N PHE A 94 -4.78 1.73 -6.86
CA PHE A 94 -5.59 0.69 -7.48
C PHE A 94 -5.58 0.85 -8.99
N TRP A 95 -5.00 -0.13 -9.67
CA TRP A 95 -4.89 -0.20 -11.12
C TRP A 95 -6.09 -0.92 -11.71
N ALA A 96 -6.74 -0.32 -12.69
CA ALA A 96 -7.82 -0.94 -13.44
C ALA A 96 -7.24 -1.94 -14.46
N LEU A 97 -7.36 -3.23 -14.19
CA LEU A 97 -6.97 -4.29 -15.12
C LEU A 97 -8.10 -4.64 -16.11
N THR A 98 -9.32 -4.20 -15.83
CA THR A 98 -10.48 -4.13 -16.70
C THR A 98 -11.08 -2.74 -16.58
N ASP A 99 -12.03 -2.36 -17.42
CA ASP A 99 -12.79 -1.14 -17.20
C ASP A 99 -13.53 -1.21 -15.86
N PHE A 100 -13.60 -0.07 -15.16
CA PHE A 100 -14.43 0.09 -13.98
C PHE A 100 -15.66 0.90 -14.36
N THR A 101 -16.83 0.31 -14.15
CA THR A 101 -18.13 0.93 -14.42
C THR A 101 -19.00 0.89 -13.17
N GLU A 102 -20.04 1.70 -13.15
CA GLU A 102 -21.00 1.67 -12.02
C GLU A 102 -21.64 0.29 -11.85
N SER A 103 -21.84 -0.45 -12.96
CA SER A 103 -22.54 -1.72 -12.97
C SER A 103 -21.64 -2.92 -12.63
N ASN A 104 -20.32 -2.84 -12.84
CA ASN A 104 -19.43 -4.00 -12.67
C ASN A 104 -18.65 -4.01 -11.35
N GLY A 105 -19.02 -3.17 -10.41
CA GLY A 105 -18.38 -3.17 -9.09
C GLY A 105 -17.17 -2.24 -8.99
N ALA A 106 -17.18 -1.09 -9.67
CA ALA A 106 -16.17 -0.04 -9.50
C ALA A 106 -15.93 0.26 -8.01
N THR A 107 -14.70 0.59 -7.65
CA THR A 107 -14.37 1.04 -6.29
C THR A 107 -15.22 2.26 -5.94
N ARG A 108 -15.82 2.26 -4.77
CA ARG A 108 -16.59 3.38 -4.25
C ARG A 108 -15.77 4.11 -3.20
N VAL A 109 -15.87 5.44 -3.20
CA VAL A 109 -15.19 6.31 -2.23
C VAL A 109 -16.17 7.35 -1.70
N VAL A 110 -15.96 7.79 -0.46
CA VAL A 110 -16.70 8.90 0.12
C VAL A 110 -15.81 10.14 0.09
N PRO A 111 -16.03 11.09 -0.82
CA PRO A 111 -15.19 12.28 -0.96
C PRO A 111 -15.11 13.10 0.33
N GLY A 112 -13.91 13.53 0.70
CA GLY A 112 -13.69 14.33 1.90
C GLY A 112 -13.70 13.56 3.22
N SER A 113 -14.04 12.28 3.24
CA SER A 113 -14.16 11.48 4.45
C SER A 113 -12.86 11.25 5.22
N HIS A 114 -11.71 11.45 4.59
CA HIS A 114 -10.40 11.42 5.25
C HIS A 114 -10.20 12.55 6.28
N LEU A 115 -11.05 13.58 6.24
CA LEU A 115 -11.05 14.70 7.20
C LEU A 115 -12.00 14.47 8.39
N TRP A 116 -12.71 13.35 8.42
CA TRP A 116 -13.67 13.05 9.47
C TRP A 116 -13.00 12.38 10.66
N ASP A 117 -13.57 12.62 11.83
CA ASP A 117 -13.19 11.95 13.07
C ASP A 117 -13.64 10.47 13.11
N ASP A 118 -13.37 9.81 14.22
CA ASP A 118 -13.75 8.40 14.41
C ASP A 118 -15.20 8.22 14.82
N GLU A 119 -15.91 9.28 15.18
CA GLU A 119 -17.32 9.22 15.56
C GLU A 119 -18.24 9.17 14.32
N ARG A 120 -17.79 9.75 13.20
CA ARG A 120 -18.54 9.77 11.94
C ARG A 120 -18.31 8.53 11.10
N VAL A 121 -19.34 7.72 10.92
CA VAL A 121 -19.38 6.54 10.05
C VAL A 121 -19.99 6.92 8.71
N ALA A 122 -19.37 6.46 7.62
CA ALA A 122 -19.88 6.71 6.27
C ALA A 122 -21.15 5.91 5.98
N GLU A 123 -22.11 6.54 5.31
CA GLU A 123 -23.32 5.91 4.83
C GLU A 123 -23.21 5.54 3.35
N GLU A 124 -23.91 4.50 2.93
CA GLU A 124 -23.85 3.96 1.55
C GLU A 124 -24.17 5.01 0.48
N HIS A 125 -25.11 5.93 0.76
CA HIS A 125 -25.54 6.97 -0.18
C HIS A 125 -24.51 8.11 -0.36
N GLU A 126 -23.50 8.22 0.51
CA GLU A 126 -22.43 9.22 0.41
C GLU A 126 -21.31 8.77 -0.53
N ALA A 127 -21.28 7.48 -0.86
CA ALA A 127 -20.22 6.92 -1.69
C ALA A 127 -20.52 7.10 -3.18
N ILE A 128 -19.50 7.49 -3.93
CA ILE A 128 -19.52 7.60 -5.38
C ILE A 128 -18.64 6.54 -6.02
N SER A 129 -19.01 6.03 -7.18
CA SER A 129 -18.24 5.07 -7.96
C SER A 129 -17.09 5.76 -8.69
N VAL A 130 -15.88 5.19 -8.59
CA VAL A 130 -14.72 5.63 -9.35
C VAL A 130 -14.71 4.90 -10.69
N VAL A 131 -15.35 5.49 -11.69
CA VAL A 131 -15.40 4.96 -13.06
C VAL A 131 -14.13 5.34 -13.79
N MET A 132 -13.44 4.36 -14.39
CA MET A 132 -12.21 4.59 -15.13
C MET A 132 -11.93 3.48 -16.14
N PRO A 133 -11.29 3.79 -17.29
CA PRO A 133 -10.95 2.79 -18.28
C PRO A 133 -9.78 1.90 -17.81
N LYS A 134 -9.72 0.70 -18.37
CA LYS A 134 -8.57 -0.21 -18.22
C LYS A 134 -7.25 0.51 -18.49
N GLY A 135 -6.25 0.23 -17.66
CA GLY A 135 -4.92 0.86 -17.73
C GLY A 135 -4.79 2.15 -16.93
N SER A 136 -5.89 2.68 -16.42
CA SER A 136 -5.84 3.81 -15.45
C SER A 136 -5.46 3.33 -14.05
N PHE A 137 -5.00 4.25 -13.23
CA PHE A 137 -4.91 4.02 -11.79
C PHE A 137 -5.50 5.18 -11.00
N GLY A 138 -6.00 4.86 -9.82
CA GLY A 138 -6.42 5.83 -8.83
C GLY A 138 -5.55 5.72 -7.58
N VAL A 139 -5.44 6.82 -6.84
CA VAL A 139 -4.76 6.87 -5.54
C VAL A 139 -5.72 7.37 -4.49
N MET A 140 -5.72 6.74 -3.31
CA MET A 140 -6.47 7.21 -2.16
C MET A 140 -5.63 7.12 -0.90
N VAL A 141 -5.85 8.06 0.02
CA VAL A 141 -5.27 7.99 1.37
C VAL A 141 -6.01 6.97 2.22
N GLY A 142 -5.30 6.35 3.16
CA GLY A 142 -5.85 5.27 3.98
C GLY A 142 -7.08 5.65 4.81
N ALA A 143 -7.14 6.89 5.28
CA ALA A 143 -8.26 7.43 6.06
C ALA A 143 -9.57 7.63 5.27
N MET A 144 -9.54 7.53 3.94
CA MET A 144 -10.74 7.68 3.11
C MET A 144 -11.64 6.46 3.22
N TRP A 145 -12.93 6.68 3.52
CA TRP A 145 -13.94 5.64 3.49
C TRP A 145 -14.15 5.15 2.06
N HIS A 146 -14.03 3.85 1.86
CA HIS A 146 -14.14 3.21 0.55
C HIS A 146 -14.60 1.76 0.64
N GLY A 147 -14.97 1.18 -0.50
CA GLY A 147 -15.33 -0.23 -0.63
C GLY A 147 -15.46 -0.64 -2.09
N GLY A 148 -15.57 -1.94 -2.34
CA GLY A 148 -15.96 -2.45 -3.64
C GLY A 148 -17.43 -2.15 -3.94
N GLY A 149 -17.75 -1.80 -5.19
CA GLY A 149 -19.14 -1.62 -5.61
C GLY A 149 -19.86 -2.93 -5.88
N THR A 150 -21.18 -2.88 -5.97
CA THR A 150 -22.00 -4.01 -6.42
C THR A 150 -21.72 -4.31 -7.89
N ASN A 151 -21.55 -5.55 -8.24
CA ASN A 151 -21.48 -6.01 -9.62
C ASN A 151 -22.86 -6.57 -10.03
N THR A 152 -23.64 -5.79 -10.73
CA THR A 152 -25.00 -6.18 -11.19
C THR A 152 -24.98 -6.86 -12.56
N THR A 153 -23.80 -7.01 -13.19
CA THR A 153 -23.67 -7.65 -14.50
C THR A 153 -23.85 -9.17 -14.39
N SER A 154 -24.15 -9.81 -15.51
CA SER A 154 -24.35 -11.26 -15.59
C SER A 154 -23.05 -12.04 -15.84
N ASP A 155 -22.01 -11.41 -16.39
CA ASP A 155 -20.82 -12.07 -16.92
C ASP A 155 -19.52 -11.27 -16.81
N GLU A 156 -19.56 -9.98 -16.43
CA GLU A 156 -18.36 -9.15 -16.31
C GLU A 156 -17.62 -9.35 -14.99
N TRP A 157 -16.31 -9.42 -15.06
CA TRP A 157 -15.41 -9.41 -13.92
C TRP A 157 -14.68 -8.08 -13.84
N ARG A 158 -14.83 -7.34 -12.74
CA ARG A 158 -14.03 -6.16 -12.48
C ARG A 158 -12.74 -6.56 -11.77
N VAL A 159 -11.62 -6.38 -12.45
CA VAL A 159 -10.30 -6.80 -11.96
C VAL A 159 -9.44 -5.59 -11.68
N MET A 160 -8.92 -5.51 -10.47
CA MET A 160 -7.94 -4.50 -10.07
C MET A 160 -6.69 -5.14 -9.48
N MET A 161 -5.57 -4.44 -9.60
CA MET A 161 -4.39 -4.67 -8.78
C MET A 161 -4.32 -3.56 -7.72
N LEU A 162 -4.22 -3.95 -6.46
CA LEU A 162 -4.03 -3.07 -5.33
C LEU A 162 -2.56 -3.07 -4.91
N ALA A 163 -2.01 -1.90 -4.62
CA ALA A 163 -0.74 -1.71 -3.94
C ALA A 163 -0.92 -0.69 -2.81
N GLY A 164 -0.70 -1.10 -1.58
CA GLY A 164 -0.72 -0.23 -0.40
C GLY A 164 0.70 0.17 -0.02
N TYR A 165 0.95 1.47 0.19
CA TYR A 165 2.22 2.01 0.66
C TYR A 165 2.03 2.65 2.03
N SER A 166 2.86 2.28 2.98
CA SER A 166 2.81 2.81 4.34
C SER A 166 4.10 3.54 4.70
N LEU A 167 4.01 4.38 5.74
CA LEU A 167 5.19 4.97 6.34
C LEU A 167 6.20 3.88 6.72
N GLY A 168 7.47 4.11 6.46
CA GLY A 168 8.51 3.10 6.60
C GLY A 168 8.76 2.60 8.02
N TRP A 169 8.31 3.34 9.03
CA TRP A 169 8.38 2.94 10.43
C TRP A 169 7.16 2.12 10.90
N LEU A 170 6.12 1.97 10.05
CA LEU A 170 4.98 1.10 10.32
C LEU A 170 5.26 -0.34 9.88
N ARG A 171 4.66 -1.30 10.59
CA ARG A 171 4.67 -2.69 10.15
C ARG A 171 3.82 -2.86 8.90
N GLN A 172 4.35 -3.57 7.91
CA GLN A 172 3.62 -3.91 6.68
C GLN A 172 2.44 -4.86 6.98
N GLU A 173 1.33 -4.68 6.29
CA GLU A 173 0.17 -5.57 6.36
C GLU A 173 0.54 -6.99 5.90
N GLN A 174 1.19 -7.12 4.75
CA GLN A 174 1.76 -8.36 4.28
C GLN A 174 3.21 -8.50 4.77
N ASN A 175 3.59 -9.66 5.29
CA ASN A 175 4.99 -9.92 5.61
C ASN A 175 5.80 -10.04 4.31
N MET A 176 6.32 -8.89 3.84
CA MET A 176 7.01 -8.80 2.57
C MET A 176 8.33 -9.58 2.54
N TYR A 177 9.02 -9.72 3.67
CA TYR A 177 10.27 -10.48 3.73
C TYR A 177 10.07 -11.99 3.53
N LEU A 178 8.89 -12.51 3.94
CA LEU A 178 8.49 -13.88 3.64
C LEU A 178 7.91 -14.02 2.23
N ALA A 179 7.21 -13.00 1.73
CA ALA A 179 6.65 -13.01 0.38
C ALA A 179 7.71 -12.84 -0.71
N VAL A 180 8.76 -12.09 -0.41
CA VAL A 180 9.92 -11.82 -1.27
C VAL A 180 11.19 -12.04 -0.43
N PRO A 181 11.66 -13.27 -0.31
CA PRO A 181 12.86 -13.56 0.50
C PRO A 181 14.13 -12.95 -0.13
N PRO A 182 15.23 -12.83 0.66
CA PRO A 182 16.46 -12.16 0.25
C PRO A 182 17.03 -12.60 -1.11
N GLU A 183 16.94 -13.90 -1.42
CA GLU A 183 17.43 -14.48 -2.67
C GLU A 183 16.68 -13.93 -3.89
N ARG A 184 15.42 -13.58 -3.72
CA ARG A 184 14.62 -12.94 -4.78
C ARG A 184 14.82 -11.44 -4.82
N ALA A 185 14.89 -10.80 -3.65
CA ALA A 185 15.05 -9.35 -3.55
C ALA A 185 16.35 -8.88 -4.21
N ARG A 186 17.45 -9.64 -4.09
CA ARG A 186 18.74 -9.30 -4.71
C ARG A 186 18.70 -9.31 -6.24
N GLU A 187 17.76 -10.05 -6.84
CA GLU A 187 17.59 -10.13 -8.31
C GLU A 187 16.71 -9.01 -8.86
N MET A 188 16.06 -8.24 -7.99
CA MET A 188 15.17 -7.16 -8.36
C MET A 188 15.93 -5.85 -8.57
N PRO A 189 15.35 -4.89 -9.31
CA PRO A 189 15.86 -3.53 -9.31
C PRO A 189 15.97 -2.99 -7.88
N GLU A 190 17.06 -2.32 -7.55
CA GLU A 190 17.31 -1.76 -6.20
C GLU A 190 16.12 -0.97 -5.68
N ARG A 191 15.57 -0.07 -6.49
CA ARG A 191 14.40 0.74 -6.11
C ARG A 191 13.23 -0.12 -5.65
N LEU A 192 12.98 -1.26 -6.33
CA LEU A 192 11.92 -2.18 -5.95
C LEU A 192 12.22 -2.90 -4.65
N ALA A 193 13.44 -3.42 -4.49
CA ALA A 193 13.84 -4.08 -3.26
C ALA A 193 13.73 -3.14 -2.05
N ARG A 194 14.16 -1.88 -2.19
CA ARG A 194 14.03 -0.85 -1.14
C ARG A 194 12.58 -0.52 -0.82
N VAL A 195 11.72 -0.37 -1.81
CA VAL A 195 10.26 -0.14 -1.61
C VAL A 195 9.59 -1.36 -0.96
N ILE A 196 10.05 -2.58 -1.23
CA ILE A 196 9.58 -3.80 -0.54
C ILE A 196 9.95 -3.77 0.94
N GLY A 197 11.04 -3.09 1.32
CA GLY A 197 11.47 -2.91 2.69
C GLY A 197 12.92 -3.34 2.96
N TYR A 198 13.68 -3.74 1.93
CA TYR A 198 15.11 -4.02 2.05
C TYR A 198 15.89 -2.70 2.10
N ASN A 199 15.67 -1.94 3.16
CA ASN A 199 16.33 -0.67 3.44
C ASN A 199 16.27 -0.36 4.94
N VAL A 200 17.18 0.48 5.39
CA VAL A 200 17.04 1.14 6.68
C VAL A 200 16.11 2.35 6.52
N HIS A 201 15.14 2.48 7.39
CA HIS A 201 14.45 3.75 7.61
C HIS A 201 15.23 4.51 8.67
N LYS A 202 15.76 5.66 8.30
CA LYS A 202 16.58 6.47 9.20
C LYS A 202 15.85 6.85 10.49
N PRO A 203 16.56 6.96 11.65
CA PRO A 203 18.01 6.74 11.73
C PRO A 203 18.44 5.27 11.84
N PHE A 204 17.60 4.33 12.35
CA PHE A 204 18.05 2.97 12.70
C PHE A 204 16.98 1.87 12.56
N LEU A 205 15.85 2.10 11.93
CA LEU A 205 14.82 1.07 11.86
C LEU A 205 15.06 0.10 10.70
N GLY A 206 15.10 -1.20 11.01
CA GLY A 206 15.15 -2.26 10.02
C GLY A 206 16.56 -2.65 9.56
N TRP A 207 17.61 -2.27 10.27
CA TRP A 207 18.97 -2.70 9.96
C TRP A 207 19.12 -4.24 10.02
N ALA A 208 20.10 -4.77 9.30
CA ALA A 208 20.45 -6.17 9.26
C ALA A 208 21.92 -6.37 9.66
N ALA A 209 22.32 -7.62 9.95
CA ALA A 209 23.68 -7.97 10.36
C ALA A 209 24.22 -7.02 11.45
N ASP A 210 25.41 -6.46 11.26
CA ASP A 210 26.07 -5.55 12.20
C ASP A 210 25.73 -4.10 11.86
N ILE A 211 24.44 -3.70 12.01
CA ILE A 211 23.93 -2.35 11.73
C ILE A 211 24.16 -1.93 10.27
N GLN A 212 23.85 -2.82 9.35
CA GLN A 212 24.01 -2.59 7.92
C GLN A 212 22.67 -2.38 7.21
N ASP A 213 22.69 -1.67 6.08
CA ASP A 213 21.52 -1.56 5.23
C ASP A 213 21.15 -2.95 4.67
N PRO A 214 19.89 -3.39 4.78
CA PRO A 214 19.48 -4.72 4.33
C PRO A 214 19.74 -4.99 2.84
N TYR A 215 19.66 -3.97 1.98
CA TYR A 215 19.95 -4.15 0.57
C TYR A 215 21.44 -4.48 0.33
N ASP A 216 22.33 -3.79 1.03
CA ASP A 216 23.78 -4.06 0.93
C ASP A 216 24.10 -5.46 1.43
N VAL A 217 23.48 -5.88 2.54
CA VAL A 217 23.66 -7.24 3.07
C VAL A 217 23.23 -8.31 2.07
N ILE A 218 22.07 -8.18 1.44
CA ILE A 218 21.57 -9.20 0.52
C ILE A 218 22.31 -9.21 -0.82
N THR A 219 22.91 -8.10 -1.23
CA THR A 219 23.70 -8.02 -2.48
C THR A 219 25.16 -8.36 -2.28
N GLY A 220 25.63 -8.38 -1.03
CA GLY A 220 27.06 -8.56 -0.72
C GLY A 220 27.89 -7.33 -1.11
N SER A 221 27.28 -6.17 -1.22
CA SER A 221 27.97 -4.90 -1.41
C SER A 221 28.83 -4.60 -0.18
N ASP A 222 29.97 -3.92 -0.35
CA ASP A 222 30.75 -3.43 0.79
C ASP A 222 29.90 -2.43 1.56
N ALA A 223 29.18 -2.97 2.53
CA ALA A 223 28.28 -2.21 3.34
C ALA A 223 29.12 -1.28 4.21
N SER A 224 29.03 0.02 3.98
CA SER A 224 29.45 0.98 4.98
C SER A 224 28.66 0.70 6.25
N LEU A 225 29.35 0.42 7.35
CA LEU A 225 28.74 0.36 8.67
C LEU A 225 27.93 1.63 8.83
N MET A 226 26.61 1.50 8.99
CA MET A 226 25.78 2.62 9.40
C MET A 226 26.25 3.01 10.81
N GLY A 227 27.05 4.02 10.92
CA GLY A 227 27.71 4.40 12.18
C GLY A 227 29.12 4.91 11.99
N GLY A 228 29.58 5.11 10.76
CA GLY A 228 30.72 5.97 10.51
C GLY A 228 30.45 7.34 11.12
N GLU A 229 31.47 7.98 11.67
CA GLU A 229 31.38 9.26 12.40
C GLU A 229 30.57 10.33 11.67
N ASP A 230 30.46 10.25 10.34
CA ASP A 230 29.73 11.19 9.48
C ASP A 230 28.20 11.05 9.58
N HIS A 231 27.64 9.84 9.81
CA HIS A 231 26.19 9.67 9.96
C HIS A 231 25.64 10.21 11.28
N PHE A 232 26.44 10.21 12.34
CA PHE A 232 26.06 10.84 13.61
C PHE A 232 26.23 12.35 13.59
N ALA A 233 27.16 12.88 12.81
CA ALA A 233 27.43 14.32 12.77
C ALA A 233 26.42 15.10 11.93
N GLU A 234 25.93 14.52 10.83
CA GLU A 234 24.95 15.17 9.96
C GLU A 234 23.49 14.96 10.41
N ASP A 235 23.18 13.92 11.19
CA ASP A 235 21.82 13.49 11.51
C ASP A 235 21.37 13.72 12.97
N THR A 236 22.14 14.48 13.75
CA THR A 236 21.64 15.02 15.03
C THR A 236 20.43 15.93 14.82
N GLY A 237 20.21 16.44 13.59
CA GLY A 237 18.99 17.08 13.14
C GLY A 237 17.75 16.17 13.15
N GLY A 238 17.90 14.86 12.93
CA GLY A 238 16.77 13.91 12.92
C GLY A 238 16.11 13.74 14.28
N PHE A 239 16.89 13.72 15.35
CA PHE A 239 16.35 13.72 16.72
C PHE A 239 15.72 15.05 17.12
N ASP A 240 16.23 16.17 16.61
CA ASP A 240 15.66 17.49 16.86
C ASP A 240 14.41 17.76 16.01
N GLN A 241 14.32 17.22 14.79
CA GLN A 241 13.07 17.25 14.00
C GLN A 241 11.96 16.43 14.67
N ALA A 242 12.27 15.27 15.26
CA ALA A 242 11.29 14.51 16.02
C ALA A 242 10.78 15.26 17.27
N LYS A 243 11.58 16.18 17.82
CA LYS A 243 11.16 17.09 18.92
C LYS A 243 10.34 18.27 18.41
N SER A 244 10.59 18.77 17.21
CA SER A 244 9.84 19.89 16.63
C SER A 244 8.41 19.49 16.23
N VAL A 245 8.22 18.26 15.80
CA VAL A 245 6.90 17.70 15.48
C VAL A 245 5.99 17.51 16.72
N ARG A 246 6.57 17.51 17.95
CA ARG A 246 5.79 17.45 19.20
C ARG A 246 5.35 18.84 19.73
N ARG A 247 5.66 19.91 19.02
CA ARG A 247 5.38 21.30 19.45
C ARG A 247 4.54 22.12 18.46
N ALA A 248 4.01 21.49 17.42
CA ALA A 248 3.08 22.13 16.49
C ALA A 248 1.65 21.63 16.67
#